data_d38ede44e2b954100ea4633e90eafd2c
#
_entry.id   d38ede44e2b954100ea4633e90eafd2c
#
_cell.length_a   1.000
_cell.length_b   1.000
_cell.length_c   1.000
_cell.angle_alpha   90.00
_cell.angle_beta   90.00
_cell.angle_gamma   90.00
#
_symmetry.space_group_name_H-M   'P 1'
#
loop_
_entity.id
_entity.type
_entity.pdbx_description
1 polymer ?
#
loop_
_entity_poly.entity_id
_entity_poly.type
_entity_poly.pdbx_seq_one_letter_code
_entity_poly.pdbx_strand_id
1 'polypeptide(L)'
;MVGHFQEFEDEYLEMMYEFHESEPGGIVRTGDLAGKLDVSPASATEMVQRLASRGYLEYIPYKGARLTESGLVHGQKMKRRHRLAEVLLSILPYEGNAHETACRLEHAIDDDME
;
A
#
# COMPACT_ATOMS: atom_id res chain seq x y z
N MET A 1 -3.62 14.64 -12.22
CA MET A 1 -2.43 14.48 -11.38
C MET A 1 -2.76 13.60 -10.19
N VAL A 2 -1.96 12.60 -9.95
CA VAL A 2 -2.13 11.75 -8.77
C VAL A 2 -1.69 12.56 -7.56
N GLY A 3 -2.60 12.80 -6.62
CA GLY A 3 -2.27 13.52 -5.41
C GLY A 3 -1.48 12.67 -4.44
N HIS A 4 -0.81 13.30 -3.48
CA HIS A 4 -0.10 12.58 -2.43
C HIS A 4 -1.00 11.61 -1.66
N PHE A 5 -2.28 11.93 -1.51
CA PHE A 5 -3.22 11.05 -0.84
C PHE A 5 -3.38 9.71 -1.53
N GLN A 6 -3.40 9.69 -2.86
CA GLN A 6 -3.51 8.45 -3.61
C GLN A 6 -2.28 7.57 -3.40
N GLU A 7 -1.09 8.15 -3.40
CA GLU A 7 0.14 7.42 -3.15
C GLU A 7 0.18 6.83 -1.74
N PHE A 8 -0.25 7.59 -0.74
CA PHE A 8 -0.30 7.12 0.63
C PHE A 8 -1.32 6.00 0.80
N GLU A 9 -2.50 6.14 0.20
CA GLU A 9 -3.50 5.08 0.25
C GLU A 9 -2.96 3.79 -0.35
N ASP A 10 -2.31 3.88 -1.49
CA ASP A 10 -1.75 2.71 -2.17
C ASP A 10 -0.63 2.07 -1.35
N GLU A 11 0.21 2.86 -0.69
CA GLU A 11 1.25 2.35 0.21
C GLU A 11 0.67 1.59 1.40
N TYR A 12 -0.40 2.12 2.00
CA TYR A 12 -1.09 1.44 3.10
C TYR A 12 -1.68 0.11 2.64
N LEU A 13 -2.33 0.09 1.48
CA LEU A 13 -2.92 -1.13 0.95
C LEU A 13 -1.87 -2.16 0.59
N GLU A 14 -0.76 -1.73 0.01
CA GLU A 14 0.35 -2.63 -0.31
C GLU A 14 0.94 -3.22 0.97
N MET A 15 1.14 -2.41 1.99
CA MET A 15 1.64 -2.86 3.29
C MET A 15 0.68 -3.84 3.94
N MET A 16 -0.61 -3.55 3.92
CA MET A 16 -1.64 -4.46 4.45
C MET A 16 -1.66 -5.78 3.69
N TYR A 17 -1.43 -5.74 2.38
CA TYR A 17 -1.35 -6.94 1.57
C TYR A 17 -0.13 -7.80 1.98
N GLU A 18 1.00 -7.18 2.26
CA GLU A 18 2.18 -7.90 2.74
C GLU A 18 1.93 -8.57 4.08
N PHE A 19 1.25 -7.90 5.00
CA PHE A 19 0.82 -8.51 6.26
C PHE A 19 -0.10 -9.70 6.01
N HIS A 20 -1.04 -9.57 5.07
CA HIS A 20 -1.95 -10.65 4.72
C HIS A 20 -1.19 -11.86 4.18
N GLU A 21 -0.14 -11.66 3.38
CA GLU A 21 0.68 -12.75 2.86
C GLU A 21 1.36 -13.53 3.99
N SER A 22 1.81 -12.82 5.02
CA SER A 22 2.45 -13.43 6.18
C SER A 22 1.45 -14.14 7.08
N GLU A 23 0.27 -13.57 7.25
CA GLU A 23 -0.78 -14.08 8.12
C GLU A 23 -2.14 -13.84 7.47
N PRO A 24 -2.59 -14.75 6.58
CA PRO A 24 -3.84 -14.58 5.84
C PRO A 24 -5.04 -14.34 6.75
N GLY A 25 -5.77 -13.26 6.50
CA GLY A 25 -6.93 -12.88 7.29
C GLY A 25 -6.60 -12.26 8.64
N GLY A 26 -5.31 -12.07 8.94
CA GLY A 26 -4.88 -11.48 10.19
C GLY A 26 -5.25 -10.01 10.33
N ILE A 27 -5.47 -9.59 11.57
CA ILE A 27 -5.78 -8.22 11.90
C ILE A 27 -4.47 -7.48 12.19
N VAL A 28 -4.27 -6.35 11.53
CA VAL A 28 -3.08 -5.52 11.72
C VAL A 28 -3.42 -4.36 12.63
N ARG A 29 -2.62 -4.17 13.67
CA ARG A 29 -2.80 -3.04 14.58
C ARG A 29 -2.40 -1.75 13.89
N THR A 30 -3.18 -0.70 14.12
CA THR A 30 -2.89 0.62 13.54
C THR A 30 -1.52 1.14 13.98
N GLY A 31 -1.11 0.86 15.21
CA GLY A 31 0.22 1.25 15.70
C GLY A 31 1.36 0.58 14.94
N ASP A 32 1.18 -0.67 14.55
CA ASP A 32 2.18 -1.41 13.77
C ASP A 32 2.32 -0.83 12.36
N LEU A 33 1.20 -0.44 11.76
CA LEU A 33 1.21 0.25 10.48
C LEU A 33 1.93 1.60 10.58
N ALA A 34 1.63 2.36 11.63
CA ALA A 34 2.27 3.65 11.85
C ALA A 34 3.78 3.51 11.95
N GLY A 35 4.25 2.51 12.70
CA GLY A 35 5.68 2.25 12.85
C GLY A 35 6.35 1.87 11.54
N LYS A 36 5.72 1.01 10.76
CA LYS A 36 6.29 0.57 9.48
C LYS A 36 6.33 1.67 8.43
N LEU A 37 5.34 2.56 8.43
CA LEU A 37 5.24 3.63 7.45
C LEU A 37 5.87 4.93 7.94
N ASP A 38 6.39 4.93 9.16
CA ASP A 38 7.02 6.09 9.79
C ASP A 38 6.10 7.31 9.79
N VAL A 39 4.87 7.11 10.22
CA VAL A 39 3.86 8.16 10.36
C VAL A 39 3.34 8.16 11.79
N SER A 40 2.64 9.23 12.18
CA SER A 40 2.04 9.29 13.50
C SER A 40 0.89 8.29 13.64
N PRO A 41 0.61 7.79 14.85
CA PRO A 41 -0.54 6.91 15.08
C PRO A 41 -1.86 7.56 14.64
N ALA A 42 -2.00 8.87 14.83
CA ALA A 42 -3.20 9.60 14.40
C ALA A 42 -3.37 9.57 12.89
N SER A 43 -2.27 9.77 12.15
CA SER A 43 -2.29 9.70 10.69
C SER A 43 -2.64 8.31 10.19
N ALA A 44 -2.08 7.28 10.82
CA ALA A 44 -2.38 5.89 10.46
C ALA A 44 -3.85 5.57 10.71
N THR A 45 -4.39 5.99 11.84
CA THR A 45 -5.81 5.78 12.17
C THR A 45 -6.72 6.46 11.16
N GLU A 46 -6.41 7.71 10.81
CA GLU A 46 -7.18 8.46 9.83
C GLU A 46 -7.17 7.76 8.46
N MET A 47 -6.02 7.29 8.03
CA MET A 47 -5.90 6.58 6.74
C MET A 47 -6.67 5.26 6.75
N VAL A 48 -6.57 4.50 7.85
CA VAL A 48 -7.31 3.24 8.00
C VAL A 48 -8.82 3.49 7.91
N GLN A 49 -9.30 4.52 8.58
CA GLN A 49 -10.73 4.87 8.55
C GLN A 49 -11.17 5.30 7.15
N ARG A 50 -10.32 6.04 6.44
CA ARG A 50 -10.60 6.45 5.06
C ARG A 50 -10.68 5.25 4.13
N LEU A 51 -9.73 4.33 4.21
CA LEU A 51 -9.73 3.12 3.39
C LEU A 51 -10.89 2.21 3.73
N ALA A 52 -11.28 2.15 5.00
CA ALA A 52 -12.46 1.39 5.41
C ALA A 52 -13.74 1.99 4.81
N SER A 53 -13.85 3.31 4.78
CA SER A 53 -15.01 3.98 4.19
C SER A 53 -15.11 3.75 2.69
N ARG A 54 -13.98 3.47 2.04
CA ARG A 54 -13.93 3.15 0.60
C ARG A 54 -14.10 1.66 0.31
N GLY A 55 -14.24 0.85 1.36
CA GLY A 55 -14.49 -0.59 1.21
C GLY A 55 -13.25 -1.46 1.07
N TYR A 56 -12.05 -0.91 1.20
CA TYR A 56 -10.81 -1.68 1.07
C TYR A 56 -10.38 -2.36 2.35
N LEU A 57 -10.77 -1.82 3.50
CA LEU A 57 -10.44 -2.38 4.82
C LEU A 57 -11.69 -2.58 5.64
N GLU A 58 -11.63 -3.57 6.53
CA GLU A 58 -12.60 -3.74 7.60
C GLU A 58 -11.92 -3.25 8.88
N TYR A 59 -12.45 -2.20 9.47
CA TYR A 59 -11.93 -1.65 10.73
C TYR A 59 -12.61 -2.34 11.90
N ILE A 60 -11.80 -2.88 12.81
CA ILE A 60 -12.29 -3.58 13.99
C ILE A 60 -11.90 -2.77 15.22
N PRO A 61 -12.84 -2.12 15.90
CA PRO A 61 -12.54 -1.28 17.05
C PRO A 61 -11.66 -1.98 18.08
N TYR A 62 -10.65 -1.28 18.57
CA TYR A 62 -9.68 -1.74 19.57
C TYR A 62 -8.74 -2.85 19.12
N LYS A 63 -8.91 -3.39 17.93
CA LYS A 63 -8.06 -4.48 17.42
C LYS A 63 -7.19 -4.05 16.26
N GLY A 64 -7.74 -3.31 15.30
CA GLY A 64 -7.01 -2.88 14.11
C GLY A 64 -7.85 -3.00 12.85
N ALA A 65 -7.22 -3.45 11.77
CA ALA A 65 -7.89 -3.57 10.48
C ALA A 65 -7.39 -4.79 9.71
N ARG A 66 -8.20 -5.22 8.77
CA ARG A 66 -7.81 -6.27 7.83
C ARG A 66 -8.38 -5.94 6.45
N LEU A 67 -7.77 -6.52 5.41
CA LEU A 67 -8.22 -6.28 4.05
C LEU A 67 -9.55 -6.99 3.78
N THR A 68 -10.42 -6.28 3.05
CA THR A 68 -11.59 -6.89 2.44
C THR A 68 -11.15 -7.58 1.14
N GLU A 69 -12.06 -8.30 0.48
CA GLU A 69 -11.78 -8.89 -0.82
C GLU A 69 -11.33 -7.82 -1.83
N SER A 70 -12.02 -6.69 -1.86
CA SER A 70 -11.66 -5.56 -2.71
C SER A 70 -10.27 -5.01 -2.36
N GLY A 71 -9.94 -4.92 -1.08
CA GLY A 71 -8.63 -4.49 -0.62
C GLY A 71 -7.52 -5.45 -1.01
N LEU A 72 -7.79 -6.76 -0.95
CA LEU A 72 -6.84 -7.78 -1.38
C LEU A 72 -6.50 -7.64 -2.85
N VAL A 73 -7.50 -7.47 -3.69
CA VAL A 73 -7.30 -7.31 -5.14
C VAL A 73 -6.47 -6.06 -5.42
N HIS A 74 -6.81 -4.95 -4.78
CA HIS A 74 -6.10 -3.69 -5.00
C HIS A 74 -4.66 -3.74 -4.47
N GLY A 75 -4.46 -4.30 -3.29
CA GLY A 75 -3.12 -4.43 -2.69
C GLY A 75 -2.20 -5.32 -3.52
N GLN A 76 -2.72 -6.43 -4.03
CA GLN A 76 -1.99 -7.32 -4.93
C GLN A 76 -1.55 -6.59 -6.21
N LYS A 77 -2.45 -5.80 -6.77
CA LYS A 77 -2.21 -5.01 -7.96
C LYS A 77 -1.10 -3.99 -7.74
N MET A 78 -1.14 -3.29 -6.60
CA MET A 78 -0.11 -2.30 -6.26
C MET A 78 1.26 -2.97 -6.08
N LYS A 79 1.30 -4.10 -5.41
CA LYS A 79 2.55 -4.83 -5.20
C LYS A 79 3.14 -5.31 -6.54
N ARG A 80 2.31 -5.79 -7.44
CA ARG A 80 2.76 -6.22 -8.77
C ARG A 80 3.30 -5.05 -9.57
N ARG A 81 2.64 -3.89 -9.53
CA ARG A 81 3.09 -2.69 -10.23
C ARG A 81 4.41 -2.18 -9.68
N HIS A 82 4.58 -2.22 -8.36
CA HIS A 82 5.84 -1.84 -7.73
C HIS A 82 6.98 -2.74 -8.20
N ARG A 83 6.76 -4.04 -8.22
CA ARG A 83 7.75 -5.02 -8.70
C ARG A 83 8.11 -4.78 -10.16
N LEU A 84 7.12 -4.50 -11.00
CA LEU A 84 7.35 -4.20 -12.41
C LEU A 84 8.20 -2.94 -12.57
N ALA A 85 7.91 -1.89 -11.82
CA ALA A 85 8.68 -0.66 -11.86
C ALA A 85 10.13 -0.88 -11.44
N GLU A 86 10.37 -1.68 -10.39
CA GLU A 86 11.72 -2.03 -9.96
C GLU A 86 12.49 -2.79 -11.03
N VAL A 87 11.85 -3.72 -11.72
CA VAL A 87 12.47 -4.47 -12.82
C VAL A 87 12.87 -3.53 -13.95
N LEU A 88 11.99 -2.61 -14.32
CA LEU A 88 12.30 -1.62 -15.35
C LEU A 88 13.51 -0.76 -14.98
N LEU A 89 13.57 -0.30 -13.74
CA LEU A 89 14.71 0.51 -13.28
C LEU A 89 16.00 -0.28 -13.20
N SER A 90 15.93 -1.58 -12.94
CA SER A 90 17.13 -2.42 -12.90
C SER A 90 17.74 -2.65 -14.28
N ILE A 91 16.95 -2.52 -15.34
CA ILE A 91 17.40 -2.68 -16.73
C ILE A 91 18.02 -1.38 -17.26
N LEU A 92 17.57 -0.24 -16.76
CA LEU A 92 18.02 1.06 -17.23
C LEU A 92 19.20 1.58 -16.41
N PRO A 93 20.16 2.33 -17.05
CA PRO A 93 21.19 3.03 -16.29
C PRO A 93 20.52 4.08 -15.40
N TYR A 94 20.65 3.92 -14.09
CA TYR A 94 19.99 4.82 -13.14
C TYR A 94 20.90 5.08 -11.94
N GLU A 95 21.11 6.37 -11.66
CA GLU A 95 21.85 6.83 -10.49
C GLU A 95 20.86 7.46 -9.52
N GLY A 96 20.67 6.87 -8.37
CA GLY A 96 19.76 7.39 -7.36
C GLY A 96 19.09 6.28 -6.58
N ASN A 97 18.01 6.63 -5.87
CA ASN A 97 17.27 5.67 -5.07
C ASN A 97 16.25 4.93 -5.93
N ALA A 98 16.62 3.72 -6.38
CA ALA A 98 15.77 2.91 -7.23
C ALA A 98 14.45 2.55 -6.56
N HIS A 99 14.46 2.29 -5.25
CA HIS A 99 13.23 1.94 -4.53
C HIS A 99 12.25 3.11 -4.49
N GLU A 100 12.72 4.32 -4.19
CA GLU A 100 11.88 5.50 -4.15
C GLU A 100 11.29 5.81 -5.53
N THR A 101 12.11 5.71 -6.58
CA THR A 101 11.64 5.94 -7.94
C THR A 101 10.65 4.87 -8.38
N ALA A 102 10.87 3.62 -7.99
CA ALA A 102 9.94 2.52 -8.27
C ALA A 102 8.57 2.77 -7.66
N CYS A 103 8.54 3.27 -6.41
CA CYS A 103 7.27 3.61 -5.76
C CYS A 103 6.50 4.69 -6.52
N ARG A 104 7.19 5.66 -7.10
CA ARG A 104 6.56 6.68 -7.91
C ARG A 104 6.08 6.15 -9.25
N LEU A 105 6.85 5.27 -9.87
CA LEU A 105 6.49 4.68 -11.16
C LEU A 105 5.28 3.76 -11.07
N GLU A 106 5.14 3.01 -9.99
CA GLU A 106 4.00 2.10 -9.87
C GLU A 106 2.66 2.82 -9.91
N HIS A 107 2.61 4.05 -9.39
CA HIS A 107 1.39 4.86 -9.39
C HIS A 107 1.11 5.50 -10.75
N ALA A 108 2.09 5.53 -11.64
CA ALA A 108 1.93 6.04 -13.00
C ALA A 108 1.59 4.94 -14.00
N ILE A 109 1.79 3.67 -13.64
CA ILE A 109 1.48 2.54 -14.50
C ILE A 109 -0.01 2.22 -14.40
N ASP A 110 -0.72 2.22 -15.52
CA ASP A 110 -2.12 1.86 -15.56
C ASP A 110 -2.30 0.38 -15.94
N ASP A 111 -3.55 -0.07 -15.96
CA ASP A 111 -3.86 -1.47 -16.23
C ASP A 111 -3.44 -1.93 -17.62
N ASP A 112 -3.40 -1.01 -18.58
CA ASP A 112 -2.99 -1.34 -19.95
C ASP A 112 -1.49 -1.59 -20.06
N MET A 113 -0.70 -1.07 -19.13
CA MET A 113 0.75 -1.25 -19.09
C MET A 113 1.17 -2.51 -18.36
N GLU A 114 0.29 -3.08 -17.58
CA GLU A 114 0.55 -4.35 -16.93
C GLU A 114 0.43 -5.50 -17.92
#